data_5d4a37c2bba7c166d005fb4fb832c254
#
_entry.id   5d4a37c2bba7c166d005fb4fb832c254
#
_cell.length_a   1.000
_cell.length_b   1.000
_cell.length_c   1.000
_cell.angle_alpha   90.00
_cell.angle_beta   90.00
_cell.angle_gamma   90.00
#
_symmetry.space_group_name_H-M   'P 1'
#
loop_
_entity.id
_entity.type
_entity.pdbx_description
1 polymer ?
#
loop_
_entity_poly.entity_id
_entity_poly.type
_entity_poly.pdbx_seq_one_letter_code
_entity_poly.pdbx_strand_id
1 'polypeptide(L)'
;VFHMLPVCICWSVTKKMGTTQSLGIVLGLTLVSGQLLNAYAVASTAAADIPKWDFGFFTINMIGYQAQVIPAMLAAFTLVYLEKFFRKICPPVISMIVVPFCSLVLSVIIAHTVLGPIGWKIGTFISDIVYAGISGSFRVVFGAIFGFVYAPLVITGLHHMSNAIDMQLIADFGGTMLWPMIALSNIAQGSAVLGMIYLQRKNAAAQEVNVPSCISCYLGVTEPAMFGVNLKFHFPFICGMIGSAIAAVVCVATSTTANAIGVGGIPGILSIQPAYMLSFALCMVIAIVVPFVLTVIVGRKKGVA
;
A
#
# COMPACT_ATOMS: atom_id res chain seq x y z
N VAL A 1 11.10 1.56 7.96
CA VAL A 1 10.87 2.53 6.87
C VAL A 1 9.45 3.08 6.94
N PHE A 2 8.41 2.25 7.01
CA PHE A 2 6.99 2.69 6.99
C PHE A 2 6.60 3.63 8.13
N HIS A 3 7.21 3.50 9.32
CA HIS A 3 6.97 4.44 10.43
C HIS A 3 7.24 5.90 10.03
N MET A 4 8.21 6.13 9.14
CA MET A 4 8.61 7.46 8.64
C MET A 4 7.89 7.87 7.35
N LEU A 5 6.92 7.08 6.89
CA LEU A 5 6.18 7.37 5.65
C LEU A 5 5.58 8.78 5.60
N PRO A 6 5.00 9.34 6.69
CA PRO A 6 4.51 10.71 6.71
C PRO A 6 5.57 11.76 6.35
N VAL A 7 6.83 11.54 6.75
CA VAL A 7 7.94 12.44 6.40
C VAL A 7 8.17 12.46 4.90
N CYS A 8 8.21 11.27 4.28
CA CYS A 8 8.39 11.12 2.85
C CYS A 8 7.22 11.70 2.05
N ILE A 9 5.99 11.53 2.54
CA ILE A 9 4.78 12.09 1.92
C ILE A 9 4.82 13.62 1.97
N CYS A 10 5.07 14.21 3.14
CA CYS A 10 5.13 15.66 3.30
C CYS A 10 6.24 16.28 2.43
N TRP A 11 7.42 15.65 2.39
CA TRP A 11 8.50 16.05 1.49
C TRP A 11 8.09 15.96 0.00
N SER A 12 7.47 14.87 -0.40
CA SER A 12 7.06 14.64 -1.79
C SER A 12 6.00 15.64 -2.26
N VAL A 13 5.00 15.93 -1.41
CA VAL A 13 3.94 16.90 -1.69
C VAL A 13 4.52 18.30 -1.83
N THR A 14 5.35 18.75 -0.88
CA THR A 14 5.98 20.08 -0.95
C THR A 14 6.87 20.20 -2.19
N LYS A 15 7.62 19.16 -2.55
CA LYS A 15 8.44 19.11 -3.77
C LYS A 15 7.58 19.22 -5.03
N LYS A 16 6.51 18.43 -5.15
CA LYS A 16 5.61 18.44 -6.32
C LYS A 16 4.86 19.76 -6.46
N MET A 17 4.49 20.38 -5.35
CA MET A 17 3.74 21.64 -5.33
C MET A 17 4.62 22.89 -5.43
N GLY A 18 5.96 22.72 -5.52
CA GLY A 18 6.92 23.81 -5.70
C GLY A 18 7.07 24.71 -4.47
N THR A 19 6.97 24.14 -3.27
CA THR A 19 7.13 24.84 -1.99
C THR A 19 8.39 24.35 -1.24
N THR A 20 8.63 24.86 -0.04
CA THR A 20 9.88 24.59 0.72
C THR A 20 9.90 23.18 1.24
N GLN A 21 10.76 22.34 0.68
CA GLN A 21 10.84 20.90 0.99
C GLN A 21 11.25 20.62 2.44
N SER A 22 12.17 21.42 3.01
CA SER A 22 12.59 21.29 4.40
C SER A 22 11.44 21.47 5.40
N LEU A 23 10.49 22.36 5.11
CA LEU A 23 9.29 22.52 5.94
C LEU A 23 8.41 21.28 5.90
N GLY A 24 8.30 20.63 4.73
CA GLY A 24 7.61 19.34 4.59
C GLY A 24 8.25 18.25 5.45
N ILE A 25 9.58 18.15 5.45
CA ILE A 25 10.29 17.20 6.29
C ILE A 25 10.03 17.48 7.78
N VAL A 26 10.15 18.74 8.21
CA VAL A 26 9.92 19.12 9.61
C VAL A 26 8.47 18.83 10.02
N LEU A 27 7.49 19.19 9.20
CA LEU A 27 6.09 18.83 9.47
C LEU A 27 5.91 17.32 9.62
N GLY A 28 6.45 16.53 8.68
CA GLY A 28 6.37 15.07 8.75
C GLY A 28 7.00 14.49 10.01
N LEU A 29 8.12 15.05 10.49
CA LEU A 29 8.75 14.65 11.75
C LEU A 29 7.86 14.94 12.97
N THR A 30 7.10 16.03 12.96
CA THR A 30 6.13 16.29 14.05
C THR A 30 5.02 15.25 14.08
N LEU A 31 4.56 14.78 12.90
CA LEU A 31 3.50 13.78 12.80
C LEU A 31 3.93 12.40 13.35
N VAL A 32 5.22 12.08 13.32
CA VAL A 32 5.77 10.80 13.78
C VAL A 32 6.60 10.93 15.07
N SER A 33 6.45 12.04 15.78
CA SER A 33 7.22 12.32 17.00
C SER A 33 7.09 11.20 18.03
N GLY A 34 8.23 10.81 18.64
CA GLY A 34 8.26 9.80 19.71
C GLY A 34 7.58 10.20 21.01
N GLN A 35 7.15 11.46 21.15
CA GLN A 35 6.35 11.95 22.28
C GLN A 35 4.87 11.62 22.14
N LEU A 36 4.44 11.25 20.93
CA LEU A 36 3.06 10.84 20.66
C LEU A 36 2.90 9.33 20.84
N LEU A 37 1.71 8.90 21.21
CA LEU A 37 1.39 7.47 21.20
C LEU A 37 1.54 6.93 19.78
N ASN A 38 2.34 5.88 19.63
CA ASN A 38 2.60 5.30 18.31
C ASN A 38 1.30 4.77 17.68
N ALA A 39 1.08 5.07 16.39
CA ALA A 39 -0.10 4.62 15.65
C ALA A 39 -0.36 3.11 15.76
N TYR A 40 0.70 2.29 15.75
CA TYR A 40 0.58 0.83 15.88
C TYR A 40 0.20 0.35 17.29
N ALA A 41 0.38 1.18 18.30
CA ALA A 41 0.01 0.86 19.67
C ALA A 41 -1.45 1.24 20.01
N VAL A 42 -2.09 2.05 19.14
CA VAL A 42 -3.47 2.55 19.41
C VAL A 42 -4.46 1.41 19.60
N ALA A 43 -4.42 0.38 18.73
CA ALA A 43 -5.33 -0.76 18.80
C ALA A 43 -5.19 -1.60 20.11
N SER A 44 -4.00 -1.58 20.72
CA SER A 44 -3.71 -2.32 21.97
C SER A 44 -3.79 -1.47 23.23
N THR A 45 -4.02 -0.15 23.11
CA THR A 45 -4.07 0.79 24.24
C THR A 45 -5.53 1.08 24.59
N ALA A 46 -5.89 0.95 25.87
CA ALA A 46 -7.22 1.31 26.31
C ALA A 46 -7.49 2.81 26.09
N ALA A 47 -8.69 3.17 25.68
CA ALA A 47 -9.05 4.56 25.35
C ALA A 47 -8.81 5.57 26.50
N ALA A 48 -8.86 5.09 27.76
CA ALA A 48 -8.57 5.89 28.94
C ALA A 48 -7.08 6.22 29.09
N ASP A 49 -6.19 5.34 28.61
CA ASP A 49 -4.73 5.43 28.77
C ASP A 49 -4.05 6.22 27.63
N ILE A 50 -4.81 6.62 26.60
CA ILE A 50 -4.30 7.45 25.52
C ILE A 50 -3.96 8.84 26.07
N PRO A 51 -2.69 9.29 25.97
CA PRO A 51 -2.30 10.61 26.43
C PRO A 51 -3.06 11.70 25.68
N LYS A 52 -3.38 12.81 26.36
CA LYS A 52 -4.20 13.88 25.79
C LYS A 52 -3.55 15.24 26.05
N TRP A 53 -3.67 16.13 25.09
CA TRP A 53 -3.49 17.55 25.31
C TRP A 53 -4.80 18.12 25.82
N ASP A 54 -4.77 18.69 27.04
CA ASP A 54 -5.91 19.36 27.64
C ASP A 54 -5.75 20.87 27.52
N PHE A 55 -6.64 21.50 26.76
CA PHE A 55 -6.70 22.95 26.58
C PHE A 55 -7.78 23.61 27.44
N GLY A 56 -8.38 22.88 28.37
CA GLY A 56 -9.41 23.36 29.29
C GLY A 56 -10.83 23.35 28.67
N PHE A 57 -10.99 23.70 27.43
CA PHE A 57 -12.27 23.73 26.70
C PHE A 57 -12.42 22.60 25.67
N PHE A 58 -11.33 21.96 25.30
CA PHE A 58 -11.33 20.71 24.51
C PHE A 58 -10.07 19.92 24.78
N THR A 59 -10.13 18.61 24.53
CA THR A 59 -9.00 17.70 24.64
C THR A 59 -8.71 17.03 23.29
N ILE A 60 -7.44 16.78 23.00
CA ILE A 60 -7.00 16.10 21.79
C ILE A 60 -6.11 14.94 22.17
N ASN A 61 -6.36 13.76 21.61
CA ASN A 61 -5.52 12.60 21.81
C ASN A 61 -4.13 12.82 21.20
N MET A 62 -3.08 12.56 21.98
CA MET A 62 -1.69 12.64 21.54
C MET A 62 -1.30 11.39 20.75
N ILE A 63 -1.90 11.20 19.59
CA ILE A 63 -1.65 10.05 18.69
C ILE A 63 -0.73 10.48 17.57
N GLY A 64 0.29 9.66 17.31
CA GLY A 64 1.18 9.82 16.16
C GLY A 64 0.54 9.24 14.91
N TYR A 65 1.04 9.68 13.76
CA TYR A 65 0.52 9.27 12.45
C TYR A 65 1.53 8.41 11.69
N GLN A 66 2.28 7.54 12.41
CA GLN A 66 3.21 6.60 11.82
C GLN A 66 2.49 5.73 10.80
N ALA A 67 3.05 5.62 9.60
CA ALA A 67 2.48 4.91 8.45
C ALA A 67 1.12 5.44 7.91
N GLN A 68 0.56 6.50 8.47
CA GLN A 68 -0.72 7.06 8.07
C GLN A 68 -0.58 7.98 6.85
N VAL A 69 -1.17 7.57 5.72
CA VAL A 69 -1.07 8.30 4.43
C VAL A 69 -2.00 9.50 4.40
N ILE A 70 -3.28 9.31 4.75
CA ILE A 70 -4.32 10.35 4.62
C ILE A 70 -4.04 11.55 5.53
N PRO A 71 -3.76 11.38 6.84
CA PRO A 71 -3.37 12.47 7.70
C PRO A 71 -2.14 13.23 7.19
N ALA A 72 -1.12 12.51 6.72
CA ALA A 72 0.11 13.12 6.21
C ALA A 72 -0.14 13.95 4.94
N MET A 73 -0.97 13.46 4.02
CA MET A 73 -1.35 14.21 2.82
C MET A 73 -2.12 15.48 3.16
N LEU A 74 -3.12 15.40 4.03
CA LEU A 74 -3.91 16.56 4.46
C LEU A 74 -3.03 17.62 5.13
N ALA A 75 -2.14 17.21 6.04
CA ALA A 75 -1.19 18.09 6.69
C ALA A 75 -0.25 18.76 5.67
N ALA A 76 0.30 17.99 4.73
CA ALA A 76 1.21 18.49 3.71
C ALA A 76 0.54 19.50 2.76
N PHE A 77 -0.69 19.24 2.31
CA PHE A 77 -1.44 20.20 1.51
C PHE A 77 -1.71 21.49 2.28
N THR A 78 -2.04 21.39 3.57
CA THR A 78 -2.24 22.56 4.42
C THR A 78 -0.98 23.40 4.49
N LEU A 79 0.18 22.80 4.71
CA LEU A 79 1.46 23.50 4.70
C LEU A 79 1.71 24.21 3.37
N VAL A 80 1.49 23.53 2.25
CA VAL A 80 1.68 24.09 0.91
C VAL A 80 0.80 25.31 0.68
N TYR A 81 -0.48 25.23 1.02
CA TYR A 81 -1.41 26.35 0.83
C TYR A 81 -1.14 27.50 1.77
N LEU A 82 -0.80 27.25 3.03
CA LEU A 82 -0.40 28.28 3.98
C LEU A 82 0.91 28.97 3.55
N GLU A 83 1.91 28.22 3.11
CA GLU A 83 3.17 28.80 2.61
C GLU A 83 2.90 29.70 1.40
N LYS A 84 2.10 29.25 0.42
CA LYS A 84 1.72 30.05 -0.75
C LYS A 84 0.94 31.30 -0.35
N PHE A 85 0.03 31.17 0.61
CA PHE A 85 -0.75 32.30 1.13
C PHE A 85 0.16 33.34 1.79
N PHE A 86 1.03 32.92 2.73
CA PHE A 86 1.93 33.84 3.41
C PHE A 86 2.95 34.48 2.46
N ARG A 87 3.46 33.73 1.48
CA ARG A 87 4.34 34.30 0.43
C ARG A 87 3.66 35.45 -0.36
N LYS A 88 2.34 35.36 -0.53
CA LYS A 88 1.58 36.40 -1.29
C LYS A 88 1.34 37.68 -0.49
N ILE A 89 1.17 37.56 0.83
CA ILE A 89 0.77 38.71 1.67
C ILE A 89 1.94 39.32 2.47
N CYS A 90 3.01 38.56 2.68
CA CYS A 90 4.13 39.00 3.51
C CYS A 90 5.07 39.93 2.73
N PRO A 91 5.47 41.08 3.30
CA PRO A 91 6.47 41.95 2.70
C PRO A 91 7.81 41.24 2.50
N PRO A 92 8.55 41.52 1.40
CA PRO A 92 9.83 40.86 1.10
C PRO A 92 10.86 40.90 2.23
N VAL A 93 10.91 42.01 2.97
CA VAL A 93 11.90 42.23 4.04
C VAL A 93 11.83 41.21 5.17
N ILE A 94 10.63 40.74 5.52
CA ILE A 94 10.41 39.80 6.64
C ILE A 94 9.97 38.43 6.18
N SER A 95 9.75 38.23 4.88
CA SER A 95 9.16 37.01 4.33
C SER A 95 10.03 35.79 4.59
N MET A 96 11.35 35.95 4.65
CA MET A 96 12.29 34.87 4.89
C MET A 96 12.12 34.19 6.28
N ILE A 97 11.60 34.94 7.27
CA ILE A 97 11.35 34.44 8.63
C ILE A 97 9.87 34.15 8.82
N VAL A 98 8.99 35.08 8.46
CA VAL A 98 7.56 34.99 8.76
C VAL A 98 6.89 33.87 7.98
N VAL A 99 7.21 33.72 6.69
CA VAL A 99 6.57 32.70 5.86
C VAL A 99 6.83 31.28 6.38
N PRO A 100 8.07 30.81 6.56
CA PRO A 100 8.31 29.45 7.05
C PRO A 100 7.78 29.26 8.46
N PHE A 101 7.94 30.25 9.35
CA PHE A 101 7.49 30.14 10.73
C PHE A 101 5.96 30.03 10.83
N CYS A 102 5.23 30.97 10.26
CA CYS A 102 3.76 30.98 10.34
C CYS A 102 3.14 29.78 9.62
N SER A 103 3.65 29.43 8.43
CA SER A 103 3.12 28.28 7.68
C SER A 103 3.33 26.98 8.41
N LEU A 104 4.53 26.75 8.98
CA LEU A 104 4.84 25.53 9.72
C LEU A 104 4.04 25.43 11.02
N VAL A 105 4.07 26.46 11.87
CA VAL A 105 3.38 26.46 13.17
C VAL A 105 1.89 26.23 12.99
N LEU A 106 1.24 26.98 12.09
CA LEU A 106 -0.19 26.80 11.83
C LEU A 106 -0.49 25.42 11.24
N SER A 107 0.38 24.90 10.34
CA SER A 107 0.20 23.57 9.78
C SER A 107 0.30 22.49 10.85
N VAL A 108 1.25 22.57 11.78
CA VAL A 108 1.38 21.61 12.89
C VAL A 108 0.15 21.64 13.78
N ILE A 109 -0.31 22.84 14.17
CA ILE A 109 -1.52 22.99 14.99
C ILE A 109 -2.72 22.37 14.27
N ILE A 110 -3.00 22.78 13.03
CA ILE A 110 -4.14 22.27 12.25
C ILE A 110 -4.03 20.77 12.00
N ALA A 111 -2.82 20.27 11.73
CA ALA A 111 -2.59 18.85 11.50
C ALA A 111 -2.93 18.00 12.73
N HIS A 112 -2.47 18.38 13.91
CA HIS A 112 -2.71 17.59 15.12
C HIS A 112 -4.11 17.79 15.72
N THR A 113 -4.70 19.00 15.56
CA THR A 113 -5.99 19.30 16.18
C THR A 113 -7.19 18.90 15.31
N VAL A 114 -7.09 19.02 14.00
CA VAL A 114 -8.23 18.88 13.08
C VAL A 114 -7.98 17.82 12.01
N LEU A 115 -6.98 18.04 11.17
CA LEU A 115 -6.82 17.22 9.95
C LEU A 115 -6.30 15.82 10.22
N GLY A 116 -5.46 15.65 11.21
CA GLY A 116 -4.97 14.35 11.62
C GLY A 116 -6.09 13.44 12.12
N PRO A 117 -6.90 13.89 13.13
CA PRO A 117 -8.08 13.13 13.57
C PRO A 117 -9.10 12.86 12.46
N ILE A 118 -9.35 13.84 11.56
CA ILE A 118 -10.24 13.64 10.41
C ILE A 118 -9.65 12.59 9.45
N GLY A 119 -8.38 12.74 9.11
CA GLY A 119 -7.69 11.79 8.22
C GLY A 119 -7.64 10.37 8.79
N TRP A 120 -7.44 10.26 10.11
CA TRP A 120 -7.53 8.97 10.81
C TRP A 120 -8.93 8.35 10.67
N LYS A 121 -9.99 9.12 10.97
CA LYS A 121 -11.38 8.63 10.83
C LYS A 121 -11.71 8.20 9.40
N ILE A 122 -11.24 8.93 8.39
CA ILE A 122 -11.42 8.54 6.98
C ILE A 122 -10.69 7.22 6.71
N GLY A 123 -9.44 7.09 7.18
CA GLY A 123 -8.67 5.86 7.06
C GLY A 123 -9.37 4.67 7.72
N THR A 124 -9.81 4.81 8.96
CA THR A 124 -10.56 3.77 9.69
C THR A 124 -11.86 3.40 8.97
N PHE A 125 -12.62 4.37 8.48
CA PHE A 125 -13.85 4.10 7.73
C PHE A 125 -13.59 3.25 6.47
N ILE A 126 -12.54 3.56 5.70
CA ILE A 126 -12.14 2.76 4.54
C ILE A 126 -11.69 1.37 4.97
N SER A 127 -10.89 1.29 6.03
CA SER A 127 -10.39 0.06 6.62
C SER A 127 -11.54 -0.85 7.08
N ASP A 128 -12.53 -0.30 7.76
CA ASP A 128 -13.71 -1.02 8.22
C ASP A 128 -14.53 -1.63 7.07
N ILE A 129 -14.71 -0.87 5.98
CA ILE A 129 -15.41 -1.38 4.77
C ILE A 129 -14.63 -2.55 4.17
N VAL A 130 -13.32 -2.39 4.02
CA VAL A 130 -12.46 -3.45 3.45
C VAL A 130 -12.45 -4.66 4.39
N TYR A 131 -12.30 -4.45 5.71
CA TYR A 131 -12.31 -5.51 6.71
C TYR A 131 -13.65 -6.26 6.73
N ALA A 132 -14.78 -5.56 6.66
CA ALA A 132 -16.10 -6.16 6.55
C ALA A 132 -16.24 -7.00 5.28
N GLY A 133 -15.67 -6.54 4.16
CA GLY A 133 -15.61 -7.30 2.91
C GLY A 133 -14.80 -8.59 3.04
N ILE A 134 -13.65 -8.53 3.71
CA ILE A 134 -12.71 -9.67 3.85
C ILE A 134 -13.18 -10.65 4.94
N SER A 135 -13.82 -10.16 6.02
CA SER A 135 -14.20 -10.96 7.19
C SER A 135 -15.67 -11.40 7.15
N GLY A 136 -16.50 -10.72 6.38
CA GLY A 136 -17.96 -10.94 6.30
C GLY A 136 -18.37 -12.21 5.55
N SER A 137 -19.67 -12.44 5.46
CA SER A 137 -20.26 -13.59 4.75
C SER A 137 -19.89 -13.64 3.26
N PHE A 138 -19.59 -12.50 2.65
CA PHE A 138 -19.21 -12.39 1.24
C PHE A 138 -17.67 -12.40 1.01
N ARG A 139 -16.89 -12.74 2.02
CA ARG A 139 -15.41 -12.70 1.96
C ARG A 139 -14.82 -13.42 0.76
N VAL A 140 -15.39 -14.57 0.38
CA VAL A 140 -14.92 -15.36 -0.77
C VAL A 140 -15.11 -14.59 -2.08
N VAL A 141 -16.27 -13.94 -2.24
CA VAL A 141 -16.56 -13.11 -3.42
C VAL A 141 -15.66 -11.88 -3.46
N PHE A 142 -15.46 -11.24 -2.32
CA PHE A 142 -14.52 -10.10 -2.20
C PHE A 142 -13.10 -10.53 -2.58
N GLY A 143 -12.61 -11.65 -2.05
CA GLY A 143 -11.29 -12.19 -2.37
C GLY A 143 -11.14 -12.50 -3.86
N ALA A 144 -12.13 -13.13 -4.47
CA ALA A 144 -12.13 -13.41 -5.91
C ALA A 144 -12.05 -12.13 -6.76
N ILE A 145 -12.89 -11.13 -6.45
CA ILE A 145 -12.92 -9.85 -7.17
C ILE A 145 -11.61 -9.11 -6.95
N PHE A 146 -11.15 -8.98 -5.71
CA PHE A 146 -9.91 -8.27 -5.40
C PHE A 146 -8.71 -8.92 -6.07
N GLY A 147 -8.54 -10.24 -5.96
CA GLY A 147 -7.46 -10.98 -6.60
C GLY A 147 -7.48 -10.86 -8.12
N PHE A 148 -8.67 -10.80 -8.74
CA PHE A 148 -8.81 -10.61 -10.18
C PHE A 148 -8.47 -9.19 -10.62
N VAL A 149 -8.94 -8.17 -9.89
CA VAL A 149 -8.86 -6.76 -10.28
C VAL A 149 -7.51 -6.14 -9.88
N TYR A 150 -6.76 -6.75 -8.96
CA TYR A 150 -5.53 -6.14 -8.45
C TYR A 150 -4.48 -5.88 -9.55
N ALA A 151 -4.27 -6.80 -10.48
CA ALA A 151 -3.34 -6.60 -11.59
C ALA A 151 -3.72 -5.40 -12.49
N PRO A 152 -4.98 -5.19 -12.91
CA PRO A 152 -5.44 -3.94 -13.50
C PRO A 152 -5.15 -2.68 -12.66
N LEU A 153 -5.32 -2.74 -11.33
CA LEU A 153 -4.99 -1.62 -10.45
C LEU A 153 -3.48 -1.29 -10.47
N VAL A 154 -2.63 -2.30 -10.61
CA VAL A 154 -1.17 -2.07 -10.76
C VAL A 154 -0.87 -1.31 -12.04
N ILE A 155 -1.50 -1.64 -13.17
CA ILE A 155 -1.32 -0.95 -14.45
C ILE A 155 -1.67 0.54 -14.33
N THR A 156 -2.73 0.88 -13.61
CA THR A 156 -3.16 2.27 -13.42
C THR A 156 -2.34 3.02 -12.36
N GLY A 157 -1.47 2.33 -11.60
CA GLY A 157 -0.74 2.89 -10.48
C GLY A 157 -1.58 3.07 -9.19
N LEU A 158 -2.87 2.75 -9.23
CA LEU A 158 -3.79 2.89 -8.08
C LEU A 158 -3.50 1.88 -6.96
N HIS A 159 -2.77 0.81 -7.25
CA HIS A 159 -2.39 -0.22 -6.27
C HIS A 159 -1.61 0.36 -5.06
N HIS A 160 -0.93 1.49 -5.21
CA HIS A 160 -0.27 2.15 -4.07
C HIS A 160 -1.26 2.61 -2.99
N MET A 161 -2.53 2.82 -3.35
CA MET A 161 -3.58 3.13 -2.37
C MET A 161 -3.90 1.94 -1.47
N SER A 162 -3.77 0.70 -1.95
CA SER A 162 -4.00 -0.49 -1.13
C SER A 162 -3.01 -0.60 0.03
N ASN A 163 -1.78 -0.12 -0.15
CA ASN A 163 -0.79 -0.07 0.94
C ASN A 163 -1.25 0.84 2.09
N ALA A 164 -1.95 1.94 1.79
CA ALA A 164 -2.52 2.80 2.82
C ALA A 164 -3.63 2.08 3.61
N ILE A 165 -4.44 1.28 2.92
CA ILE A 165 -5.50 0.46 3.53
C ILE A 165 -4.86 -0.64 4.40
N ASP A 166 -3.83 -1.33 3.90
CA ASP A 166 -3.09 -2.34 4.67
C ASP A 166 -2.53 -1.76 5.98
N MET A 167 -1.91 -0.56 5.91
CA MET A 167 -1.36 0.11 7.08
C MET A 167 -2.45 0.45 8.11
N GLN A 168 -3.61 0.90 7.64
CA GLN A 168 -4.75 1.18 8.51
C GLN A 168 -5.29 -0.11 9.13
N LEU A 169 -5.45 -1.20 8.35
CA LEU A 169 -5.87 -2.51 8.87
C LEU A 169 -4.92 -3.02 9.95
N ILE A 170 -3.60 -2.86 9.76
CA ILE A 170 -2.61 -3.25 10.75
C ILE A 170 -2.74 -2.40 12.02
N ALA A 171 -2.98 -1.10 11.89
CA ALA A 171 -3.14 -0.20 13.03
C ALA A 171 -4.44 -0.49 13.82
N ASP A 172 -5.54 -0.81 13.14
CA ASP A 172 -6.85 -0.99 13.76
C ASP A 172 -7.08 -2.43 14.28
N PHE A 173 -6.55 -3.43 13.56
CA PHE A 173 -6.84 -4.86 13.82
C PHE A 173 -5.59 -5.70 14.14
N GLY A 174 -4.40 -5.09 14.20
CA GLY A 174 -3.14 -5.78 14.50
C GLY A 174 -2.62 -6.69 13.39
N GLY A 175 -3.21 -6.62 12.19
CA GLY A 175 -2.79 -7.39 11.02
C GLY A 175 -3.67 -7.12 9.81
N THR A 176 -3.23 -7.60 8.63
CA THR A 176 -3.98 -7.42 7.39
C THR A 176 -4.15 -8.73 6.64
N MET A 177 -5.35 -8.97 6.10
CA MET A 177 -5.64 -10.04 5.13
C MET A 177 -5.55 -9.56 3.67
N LEU A 178 -5.39 -8.25 3.44
CA LEU A 178 -5.31 -7.69 2.09
C LEU A 178 -3.93 -7.93 1.48
N TRP A 179 -2.85 -7.67 2.23
CA TRP A 179 -1.47 -7.88 1.81
C TRP A 179 -1.16 -9.29 1.29
N PRO A 180 -1.58 -10.39 1.95
CA PRO A 180 -1.40 -11.73 1.40
C PRO A 180 -1.96 -11.89 -0.01
N MET A 181 -3.15 -11.34 -0.31
CA MET A 181 -3.75 -11.40 -1.65
C MET A 181 -2.94 -10.59 -2.67
N ILE A 182 -2.35 -9.47 -2.27
CA ILE A 182 -1.45 -8.66 -3.10
C ILE A 182 -0.20 -9.47 -3.48
N ALA A 183 0.44 -10.11 -2.52
CA ALA A 183 1.62 -10.95 -2.76
C ALA A 183 1.29 -12.14 -3.68
N LEU A 184 0.12 -12.75 -3.53
CA LEU A 184 -0.35 -13.83 -4.41
C LEU A 184 -0.61 -13.34 -5.85
N SER A 185 -1.10 -12.12 -6.03
CA SER A 185 -1.26 -11.53 -7.35
C SER A 185 0.08 -11.31 -8.05
N ASN A 186 1.11 -10.88 -7.31
CA ASN A 186 2.46 -10.75 -7.85
C ASN A 186 2.98 -12.12 -8.32
N ILE A 187 2.85 -13.16 -7.48
CA ILE A 187 3.26 -14.53 -7.81
C ILE A 187 2.51 -15.02 -9.05
N ALA A 188 1.21 -14.79 -9.13
CA ALA A 188 0.37 -15.24 -10.24
C ALA A 188 0.78 -14.60 -11.59
N GLN A 189 1.09 -13.29 -11.59
CA GLN A 189 1.57 -12.62 -12.79
C GLN A 189 2.96 -13.13 -13.22
N GLY A 190 3.86 -13.38 -12.28
CA GLY A 190 5.15 -14.01 -12.54
C GLY A 190 5.02 -15.43 -13.11
N SER A 191 4.05 -16.20 -12.61
CA SER A 191 3.78 -17.56 -13.04
C SER A 191 3.16 -17.63 -14.44
N ALA A 192 2.40 -16.62 -14.84
CA ALA A 192 1.98 -16.46 -16.22
C ALA A 192 3.19 -16.23 -17.16
N VAL A 193 4.17 -15.41 -16.74
CA VAL A 193 5.43 -15.24 -17.47
C VAL A 193 6.24 -16.54 -17.50
N LEU A 194 6.25 -17.33 -16.40
CA LEU A 194 6.88 -18.65 -16.39
C LEU A 194 6.29 -19.57 -17.48
N GLY A 195 4.97 -19.49 -17.69
CA GLY A 195 4.30 -20.16 -18.83
C GLY A 195 4.81 -19.70 -20.19
N MET A 196 5.07 -18.40 -20.34
CA MET A 196 5.67 -17.84 -21.58
C MET A 196 7.13 -18.28 -21.76
N ILE A 197 7.93 -18.36 -20.70
CA ILE A 197 9.28 -18.93 -20.74
C ILE A 197 9.25 -20.33 -21.31
N TYR A 198 8.33 -21.17 -20.83
CA TYR A 198 8.18 -22.53 -21.32
C TYR A 198 7.75 -22.60 -22.79
N LEU A 199 6.78 -21.78 -23.20
CA LEU A 199 6.28 -21.74 -24.58
C LEU A 199 7.37 -21.25 -25.56
N GLN A 200 8.07 -20.19 -25.20
CA GLN A 200 9.08 -19.54 -26.04
C GLN A 200 10.52 -20.02 -25.77
N ARG A 201 10.71 -21.21 -25.22
CA ARG A 201 12.02 -21.74 -24.78
C ARG A 201 13.11 -21.79 -25.87
N LYS A 202 12.72 -21.80 -27.13
CA LYS A 202 13.63 -21.82 -28.27
C LYS A 202 14.00 -20.42 -28.80
N ASN A 203 13.34 -19.37 -28.29
CA ASN A 203 13.56 -18.00 -28.71
C ASN A 203 14.45 -17.29 -27.69
N ALA A 204 15.75 -17.17 -27.99
CA ALA A 204 16.72 -16.55 -27.08
C ALA A 204 16.36 -15.09 -26.74
N ALA A 205 15.96 -14.29 -27.74
CA ALA A 205 15.59 -12.90 -27.54
C ALA A 205 14.35 -12.75 -26.61
N ALA A 206 13.39 -13.69 -26.69
CA ALA A 206 12.26 -13.69 -25.77
C ALA A 206 12.71 -14.06 -24.33
N GLN A 207 13.66 -14.96 -24.17
CA GLN A 207 14.17 -15.36 -22.86
C GLN A 207 14.92 -14.24 -22.15
N GLU A 208 15.63 -13.38 -22.87
CA GLU A 208 16.30 -12.20 -22.31
C GLU A 208 15.35 -11.24 -21.60
N VAL A 209 14.07 -11.20 -22.00
CA VAL A 209 13.03 -10.40 -21.37
C VAL A 209 12.23 -11.20 -20.36
N ASN A 210 11.80 -12.42 -20.73
CA ASN A 210 10.88 -13.22 -19.92
C ASN A 210 11.51 -13.66 -18.60
N VAL A 211 12.77 -14.13 -18.60
CA VAL A 211 13.41 -14.68 -17.41
C VAL A 211 13.63 -13.62 -16.32
N PRO A 212 14.27 -12.47 -16.60
CA PRO A 212 14.40 -11.40 -15.59
C PRO A 212 13.06 -10.87 -15.11
N SER A 213 12.07 -10.75 -16.00
CA SER A 213 10.72 -10.30 -15.66
C SER A 213 10.03 -11.25 -14.69
N CYS A 214 10.15 -12.57 -14.90
CA CYS A 214 9.62 -13.59 -14.00
C CYS A 214 10.27 -13.51 -12.62
N ILE A 215 11.60 -13.44 -12.55
CA ILE A 215 12.37 -13.33 -11.31
C ILE A 215 11.97 -12.06 -10.56
N SER A 216 11.93 -10.92 -11.25
CA SER A 216 11.52 -9.63 -10.67
C SER A 216 10.13 -9.72 -10.03
N CYS A 217 9.19 -10.36 -10.73
CA CYS A 217 7.81 -10.53 -10.28
C CYS A 217 7.72 -11.41 -9.03
N TYR A 218 8.47 -12.51 -9.00
CA TYR A 218 8.56 -13.38 -7.80
C TYR A 218 9.25 -12.70 -6.62
N LEU A 219 10.05 -11.67 -6.86
CA LEU A 219 10.63 -10.82 -5.82
C LEU A 219 9.75 -9.61 -5.46
N GLY A 220 8.55 -9.51 -6.04
CA GLY A 220 7.55 -8.51 -5.68
C GLY A 220 7.48 -7.27 -6.57
N VAL A 221 8.25 -7.22 -7.66
CA VAL A 221 8.24 -6.13 -8.64
C VAL A 221 7.59 -6.62 -9.93
N THR A 222 6.32 -6.28 -10.13
CA THR A 222 5.47 -6.85 -11.18
C THR A 222 5.53 -6.13 -12.53
N GLU A 223 5.97 -4.87 -12.55
CA GLU A 223 5.96 -4.00 -13.72
C GLU A 223 6.71 -4.60 -14.92
N PRO A 224 7.93 -5.17 -14.79
CA PRO A 224 8.61 -5.79 -15.91
C PRO A 224 7.84 -6.97 -16.52
N ALA A 225 7.21 -7.80 -15.67
CA ALA A 225 6.39 -8.92 -16.11
C ALA A 225 5.12 -8.45 -16.83
N MET A 226 4.46 -7.43 -16.26
CA MET A 226 3.20 -6.93 -16.79
C MET A 226 3.39 -6.20 -18.12
N PHE A 227 4.28 -5.20 -18.16
CA PHE A 227 4.49 -4.37 -19.35
C PHE A 227 5.37 -5.05 -20.40
N GLY A 228 6.38 -5.81 -19.98
CA GLY A 228 7.31 -6.49 -20.87
C GLY A 228 6.74 -7.72 -21.55
N VAL A 229 5.85 -8.46 -20.88
CA VAL A 229 5.38 -9.77 -21.33
C VAL A 229 3.85 -9.89 -21.33
N ASN A 230 3.21 -9.79 -20.15
CA ASN A 230 1.82 -10.18 -19.99
C ASN A 230 0.85 -9.32 -20.81
N LEU A 231 1.02 -8.00 -20.82
CA LEU A 231 0.20 -7.08 -21.61
C LEU A 231 0.51 -7.16 -23.10
N LYS A 232 1.75 -7.45 -23.49
CA LYS A 232 2.13 -7.60 -24.88
C LYS A 232 1.36 -8.74 -25.58
N PHE A 233 1.14 -9.84 -24.86
CA PHE A 233 0.42 -11.01 -25.38
C PHE A 233 -1.04 -11.07 -24.94
N HIS A 234 -1.48 -10.23 -24.00
CA HIS A 234 -2.81 -10.13 -23.37
C HIS A 234 -3.25 -11.40 -22.61
N PHE A 235 -3.19 -12.59 -23.21
CA PHE A 235 -3.70 -13.81 -22.57
C PHE A 235 -2.93 -14.21 -21.28
N PRO A 236 -1.58 -14.05 -21.16
CA PRO A 236 -0.89 -14.37 -19.92
C PRO A 236 -1.37 -13.46 -18.78
N PHE A 237 -1.66 -12.18 -19.08
CA PHE A 237 -2.21 -11.23 -18.12
C PHE A 237 -3.51 -11.74 -17.51
N ILE A 238 -4.46 -12.18 -18.36
CA ILE A 238 -5.76 -12.73 -17.93
C ILE A 238 -5.56 -14.05 -17.16
N CYS A 239 -4.64 -14.92 -17.59
CA CYS A 239 -4.31 -16.15 -16.86
C CYS A 239 -3.77 -15.84 -15.47
N GLY A 240 -2.92 -14.82 -15.34
CA GLY A 240 -2.43 -14.33 -14.05
C GLY A 240 -3.55 -13.81 -13.15
N MET A 241 -4.49 -13.02 -13.70
CA MET A 241 -5.66 -12.52 -12.97
C MET A 241 -6.55 -13.67 -12.44
N ILE A 242 -6.82 -14.68 -13.27
CA ILE A 242 -7.61 -15.86 -12.86
C ILE A 242 -6.92 -16.63 -11.74
N GLY A 243 -5.61 -16.90 -11.89
CA GLY A 243 -4.85 -17.60 -10.87
C GLY A 243 -4.77 -16.84 -9.55
N SER A 244 -4.60 -15.52 -9.63
CA SER A 244 -4.65 -14.61 -8.47
C SER A 244 -6.01 -14.67 -7.77
N ALA A 245 -7.12 -14.64 -8.53
CA ALA A 245 -8.47 -14.73 -7.97
C ALA A 245 -8.70 -16.05 -7.20
N ILE A 246 -8.28 -17.18 -7.78
CA ILE A 246 -8.42 -18.50 -7.14
C ILE A 246 -7.58 -18.57 -5.87
N ALA A 247 -6.33 -18.11 -5.93
CA ALA A 247 -5.45 -18.07 -4.75
C ALA A 247 -5.99 -17.16 -3.65
N ALA A 248 -6.53 -15.99 -4.01
CA ALA A 248 -7.13 -15.05 -3.08
C ALA A 248 -8.39 -15.61 -2.40
N VAL A 249 -9.22 -16.38 -3.11
CA VAL A 249 -10.38 -17.10 -2.54
C VAL A 249 -9.92 -18.02 -1.41
N VAL A 250 -8.89 -18.82 -1.64
CA VAL A 250 -8.36 -19.75 -0.63
C VAL A 250 -7.72 -18.96 0.53
N CYS A 251 -7.00 -17.91 0.22
CA CYS A 251 -6.36 -17.02 1.20
C CYS A 251 -7.39 -16.44 2.19
N VAL A 252 -8.49 -15.90 1.67
CA VAL A 252 -9.57 -15.33 2.51
C VAL A 252 -10.35 -16.42 3.24
N ALA A 253 -10.59 -17.56 2.58
CA ALA A 253 -11.27 -18.70 3.21
C ALA A 253 -10.50 -19.22 4.44
N THR A 254 -9.18 -19.21 4.39
CA THR A 254 -8.29 -19.61 5.49
C THR A 254 -7.96 -18.46 6.46
N SER A 255 -8.52 -17.26 6.24
CA SER A 255 -8.26 -16.05 7.05
C SER A 255 -6.76 -15.74 7.21
N THR A 256 -6.00 -15.99 6.16
CA THR A 256 -4.54 -15.79 6.14
C THR A 256 -4.20 -14.32 6.37
N THR A 257 -3.51 -14.03 7.47
CA THR A 257 -3.22 -12.67 7.94
C THR A 257 -1.72 -12.41 7.95
N ALA A 258 -1.32 -11.21 7.55
CA ALA A 258 0.05 -10.70 7.64
C ALA A 258 0.21 -9.73 8.80
N ASN A 259 1.39 -9.74 9.47
CA ASN A 259 1.74 -8.79 10.52
C ASN A 259 2.16 -7.42 9.97
N ALA A 260 2.64 -7.40 8.74
CA ALA A 260 3.20 -6.19 8.13
C ALA A 260 3.12 -6.28 6.61
N ILE A 261 3.18 -5.14 5.96
CA ILE A 261 3.50 -5.05 4.53
C ILE A 261 4.98 -5.39 4.39
N GLY A 262 5.26 -6.47 3.67
CA GLY A 262 6.62 -6.93 3.41
C GLY A 262 7.02 -6.75 1.95
N VAL A 263 8.03 -7.51 1.56
CA VAL A 263 8.36 -7.67 0.14
C VAL A 263 7.27 -8.53 -0.51
N GLY A 264 6.73 -8.09 -1.63
CA GLY A 264 5.75 -8.87 -2.41
C GLY A 264 6.35 -10.17 -2.97
N GLY A 265 5.53 -10.93 -3.68
CA GLY A 265 5.98 -12.17 -4.28
C GLY A 265 6.27 -13.28 -3.28
N ILE A 266 7.21 -14.18 -3.61
CA ILE A 266 7.56 -15.35 -2.79
C ILE A 266 8.09 -14.97 -1.40
N PRO A 267 8.98 -13.97 -1.25
CA PRO A 267 9.42 -13.54 0.07
C PRO A 267 8.31 -13.00 0.99
N GLY A 268 7.14 -12.70 0.43
CA GLY A 268 5.96 -12.25 1.19
C GLY A 268 5.55 -13.19 2.33
N ILE A 269 5.90 -14.46 2.25
CA ILE A 269 5.66 -15.44 3.32
C ILE A 269 6.26 -15.03 4.66
N LEU A 270 7.36 -14.27 4.65
CA LEU A 270 8.03 -13.78 5.87
C LEU A 270 7.20 -12.72 6.62
N SER A 271 6.24 -12.09 5.94
CA SER A 271 5.33 -11.12 6.54
C SER A 271 4.08 -11.74 7.14
N ILE A 272 3.82 -13.02 6.83
CA ILE A 272 2.63 -13.74 7.29
C ILE A 272 2.78 -14.14 8.75
N GLN A 273 1.68 -14.09 9.49
CA GLN A 273 1.65 -14.58 10.86
C GLN A 273 2.00 -16.07 10.88
N PRO A 274 2.82 -16.56 11.84
CA PRO A 274 3.30 -17.94 11.86
C PRO A 274 2.18 -19.00 11.77
N ALA A 275 1.03 -18.72 12.37
CA ALA A 275 -0.14 -19.62 12.35
C ALA A 275 -0.70 -19.84 10.93
N TYR A 276 -0.49 -18.90 10.01
CA TYR A 276 -1.05 -18.92 8.65
C TYR A 276 -0.01 -19.21 7.56
N MET A 277 1.26 -19.42 7.90
CA MET A 277 2.32 -19.65 6.90
C MET A 277 2.04 -20.88 6.02
N LEU A 278 1.51 -21.96 6.58
CA LEU A 278 1.17 -23.16 5.80
C LEU A 278 0.02 -22.90 4.84
N SER A 279 -1.02 -22.20 5.29
CA SER A 279 -2.16 -21.79 4.44
C SER A 279 -1.69 -20.88 3.30
N PHE A 280 -0.79 -19.94 3.61
CA PHE A 280 -0.23 -19.06 2.59
C PHE A 280 0.64 -19.81 1.59
N ALA A 281 1.46 -20.77 2.05
CA ALA A 281 2.24 -21.63 1.17
C ALA A 281 1.35 -22.42 0.18
N LEU A 282 0.21 -22.94 0.64
CA LEU A 282 -0.78 -23.56 -0.24
C LEU A 282 -1.32 -22.56 -1.28
N CYS A 283 -1.67 -21.35 -0.85
CA CYS A 283 -2.12 -20.29 -1.76
C CYS A 283 -1.04 -19.93 -2.80
N MET A 284 0.24 -19.90 -2.39
CA MET A 284 1.37 -19.69 -3.31
C MET A 284 1.47 -20.77 -4.38
N VAL A 285 1.32 -22.05 -3.98
CA VAL A 285 1.30 -23.16 -4.94
C VAL A 285 0.18 -22.97 -5.97
N ILE A 286 -1.01 -22.58 -5.53
CA ILE A 286 -2.14 -22.28 -6.43
C ILE A 286 -1.79 -21.10 -7.36
N ALA A 287 -1.23 -20.03 -6.82
CA ALA A 287 -0.82 -18.85 -7.59
C ALA A 287 0.32 -19.13 -8.57
N ILE A 288 1.09 -20.21 -8.38
CA ILE A 288 2.11 -20.67 -9.32
C ILE A 288 1.50 -21.59 -10.38
N VAL A 289 0.81 -22.65 -9.95
CA VAL A 289 0.39 -23.73 -10.85
C VAL A 289 -0.72 -23.28 -11.79
N VAL A 290 -1.75 -22.60 -11.27
CA VAL A 290 -2.92 -22.25 -12.08
C VAL A 290 -2.58 -21.31 -13.23
N PRO A 291 -1.91 -20.15 -13.02
CA PRO A 291 -1.55 -19.26 -14.12
C PRO A 291 -0.59 -19.90 -15.12
N PHE A 292 0.39 -20.66 -14.63
CA PHE A 292 1.33 -21.40 -15.47
C PHE A 292 0.60 -22.33 -16.43
N VAL A 293 -0.23 -23.24 -15.90
CA VAL A 293 -0.96 -24.23 -16.69
C VAL A 293 -1.91 -23.54 -17.68
N LEU A 294 -2.68 -22.54 -17.22
CA LEU A 294 -3.59 -21.80 -18.09
C LEU A 294 -2.83 -21.09 -19.23
N THR A 295 -1.70 -20.46 -18.91
CA THR A 295 -0.89 -19.76 -19.92
C THR A 295 -0.34 -20.74 -20.97
N VAL A 296 0.14 -21.91 -20.53
CA VAL A 296 0.64 -22.95 -21.45
C VAL A 296 -0.48 -23.49 -22.35
N ILE A 297 -1.66 -23.80 -21.77
CA ILE A 297 -2.80 -24.30 -22.55
C ILE A 297 -3.26 -23.27 -23.59
N VAL A 298 -3.48 -22.02 -23.15
CA VAL A 298 -3.98 -20.97 -24.05
C VAL A 298 -2.93 -20.59 -25.08
N GLY A 299 -1.64 -20.52 -24.69
CA GLY A 299 -0.57 -20.17 -25.59
C GLY A 299 -0.35 -21.20 -26.70
N ARG A 300 -0.44 -22.52 -26.37
CA ARG A 300 -0.43 -23.57 -27.39
C ARG A 300 -1.59 -23.45 -28.39
N LYS A 301 -2.80 -23.14 -27.91
CA LYS A 301 -3.97 -22.93 -28.79
C LYS A 301 -3.82 -21.70 -29.68
N LYS A 302 -3.04 -20.69 -29.24
CA LYS A 302 -2.76 -19.48 -30.03
C LYS A 302 -1.50 -19.57 -30.90
N GLY A 303 -0.84 -20.72 -30.94
CA GLY A 303 0.37 -20.91 -31.77
C GLY A 303 1.59 -20.13 -31.31
N VAL A 304 1.70 -19.83 -30.00
CA VAL A 304 2.84 -19.09 -29.42
C VAL A 304 4.00 -20.04 -29.05
N ALA A 305 3.85 -21.32 -29.26
CA ALA A 305 4.85 -22.36 -28.93
C ALA A 305 5.88 -22.54 -30.07
#